data_f5234f42bff670fff06a6e8d2e2e68d6
#
_entry.id   f5234f42bff670fff06a6e8d2e2e68d6
#
_cell.length_a   1.000
_cell.length_b   1.000
_cell.length_c   1.000
_cell.angle_alpha   90.00
_cell.angle_beta   90.00
_cell.angle_gamma   90.00
#
_symmetry.space_group_name_H-M   'P 1'
#
loop_
_entity.id
_entity.type
_entity.pdbx_description
1 polymer ?
#
loop_
_entity_poly.entity_id
_entity_poly.type
_entity_poly.pdbx_seq_one_letter_code
_entity_poly.pdbx_strand_id
1 'polypeptide(L)'
;MKKNPKFRKYFNEYKWSNVFTMIRNNRLDPIICQDDFKDKLIVLTGATSGIGYLTARKFASHGANLLCINRNEQKSEDLCNEIENDYGVSCEYLIADLSNLQDILRVAEELSGLEMPIDVLIHNAGVYLTKKELTPDGMEKVFVVQYLASFIINYMLADTLKSQEKARIILVNSEGYRFAAWGLKLDDLNWEKRRYSGLKSYGSAKTAQLLSM
;
A
#
# COMPACT_ATOMS: atom_id res chain seq x y z
N MET A 1 -11.23 -29.05 -29.45
CA MET A 1 -10.93 -27.84 -28.69
C MET A 1 -9.46 -27.87 -28.26
N LYS A 2 -8.60 -27.05 -28.86
CA LYS A 2 -7.17 -26.94 -28.45
C LYS A 2 -7.11 -26.27 -27.06
N LYS A 3 -6.72 -27.02 -26.02
CA LYS A 3 -6.56 -26.50 -24.66
C LYS A 3 -5.46 -25.41 -24.68
N ASN A 4 -5.82 -24.18 -24.29
CA ASN A 4 -4.92 -23.04 -24.26
C ASN A 4 -3.76 -23.34 -23.28
N PRO A 5 -2.49 -23.43 -23.75
CA PRO A 5 -1.35 -23.83 -22.92
C PRO A 5 -1.10 -22.86 -21.74
N LYS A 6 -1.54 -21.61 -21.83
CA LYS A 6 -1.48 -20.63 -20.73
C LYS A 6 -2.34 -21.04 -19.54
N PHE A 7 -3.50 -21.69 -19.77
CA PHE A 7 -4.40 -22.12 -18.70
C PHE A 7 -3.73 -23.13 -17.76
N ARG A 8 -2.95 -24.06 -18.30
CA ARG A 8 -2.31 -25.14 -17.55
C ARG A 8 -1.12 -24.63 -16.70
N LYS A 9 -0.41 -23.59 -17.17
CA LYS A 9 0.71 -22.96 -16.45
C LYS A 9 0.21 -22.27 -15.19
N TYR A 10 -0.85 -21.50 -15.28
CA TYR A 10 -1.40 -20.76 -14.12
C TYR A 10 -2.26 -21.62 -13.18
N PHE A 11 -2.85 -22.71 -13.66
CA PHE A 11 -3.64 -23.63 -12.82
C PHE A 11 -2.81 -24.34 -11.76
N ASN A 12 -1.50 -24.53 -12.01
CA ASN A 12 -0.58 -25.11 -11.03
C ASN A 12 -0.26 -24.14 -9.87
N GLU A 13 -0.45 -22.85 -10.05
CA GLU A 13 -0.27 -21.83 -8.99
C GLU A 13 -1.47 -21.79 -8.04
N TYR A 14 -2.65 -22.25 -8.48
CA TYR A 14 -3.85 -22.42 -7.66
C TYR A 14 -3.97 -23.82 -7.06
N LYS A 15 -2.85 -24.36 -6.57
CA LYS A 15 -2.91 -25.64 -5.86
C LYS A 15 -3.78 -25.53 -4.62
N TRP A 16 -4.62 -26.52 -4.40
CA TRP A 16 -5.42 -26.64 -3.18
C TRP A 16 -4.56 -26.50 -1.91
N SER A 17 -3.28 -26.91 -1.97
CA SER A 17 -2.30 -26.69 -0.90
C SER A 17 -2.17 -25.23 -0.49
N ASN A 18 -2.23 -24.26 -1.43
CA ASN A 18 -2.13 -22.83 -1.13
C ASN A 18 -3.41 -22.31 -0.46
N VAL A 19 -4.58 -22.84 -0.86
CA VAL A 19 -5.86 -22.53 -0.20
C VAL A 19 -5.87 -23.08 1.23
N PHE A 20 -5.40 -24.30 1.43
CA PHE A 20 -5.29 -24.90 2.77
C PHE A 20 -4.27 -24.13 3.63
N THR A 21 -3.14 -23.72 3.06
CA THR A 21 -2.15 -22.89 3.77
C THR A 21 -2.75 -21.55 4.18
N MET A 22 -3.52 -20.89 3.32
CA MET A 22 -4.23 -19.64 3.65
C MET A 22 -5.20 -19.86 4.82
N ILE A 23 -6.03 -20.91 4.77
CA ILE A 23 -6.98 -21.23 5.84
C ILE A 23 -6.24 -21.53 7.15
N ARG A 24 -5.14 -22.26 7.08
CA ARG A 24 -4.29 -22.57 8.24
C ARG A 24 -3.70 -21.30 8.83
N ASN A 25 -3.13 -20.42 8.02
CA ASN A 25 -2.52 -19.16 8.46
C ASN A 25 -3.54 -18.24 9.13
N ASN A 26 -4.79 -18.23 8.64
CA ASN A 26 -5.87 -17.45 9.27
C ASN A 26 -6.31 -17.98 10.65
N ARG A 27 -5.87 -19.19 11.04
CA ARG A 27 -6.17 -19.80 12.35
C ARG A 27 -4.99 -19.73 13.32
N LEU A 28 -3.84 -19.24 12.85
CA LEU A 28 -2.68 -19.06 13.72
C LEU A 28 -2.88 -17.76 14.52
N ASP A 29 -2.47 -17.81 15.78
CA ASP A 29 -2.42 -16.59 16.58
C ASP A 29 -1.42 -15.60 15.96
N PRO A 30 -1.75 -14.31 15.94
CA PRO A 30 -0.87 -13.30 15.39
C PRO A 30 0.43 -13.23 16.23
N ILE A 31 1.56 -13.11 15.56
CA ILE A 31 2.83 -12.82 16.22
C ILE A 31 2.74 -11.41 16.82
N ILE A 32 2.95 -11.33 18.12
CA ILE A 32 2.98 -10.05 18.83
C ILE A 32 4.39 -9.48 18.71
N CYS A 33 4.51 -8.32 18.06
CA CYS A 33 5.76 -7.58 18.00
C CYS A 33 6.10 -7.04 19.40
N GLN A 34 7.34 -7.30 19.84
CA GLN A 34 7.92 -6.81 21.09
C GLN A 34 9.04 -5.79 20.86
N ASP A 35 9.33 -5.48 19.58
CA ASP A 35 10.41 -4.56 19.21
C ASP A 35 10.12 -3.14 19.72
N ASP A 36 11.15 -2.45 20.15
CA ASP A 36 11.13 -1.03 20.48
C ASP A 36 11.35 -0.21 19.22
N PHE A 37 10.48 0.78 19.01
CA PHE A 37 10.56 1.72 17.88
C PHE A 37 10.86 3.15 18.35
N LYS A 38 11.35 3.30 19.57
CA LYS A 38 11.72 4.61 20.11
C LYS A 38 12.70 5.32 19.16
N ASP A 39 12.41 6.60 18.92
CA ASP A 39 13.18 7.48 18.03
C ASP A 39 13.20 7.04 16.55
N LYS A 40 12.35 6.08 16.14
CA LYS A 40 12.19 5.63 14.77
C LYS A 40 11.11 6.43 14.04
N LEU A 41 11.35 6.78 12.78
CA LEU A 41 10.36 7.41 11.91
C LEU A 41 9.64 6.36 11.07
N ILE A 42 8.32 6.29 11.24
CA ILE A 42 7.44 5.45 10.44
C ILE A 42 6.60 6.35 9.52
N VAL A 43 6.81 6.21 8.22
CA VAL A 43 5.98 6.86 7.21
C VAL A 43 4.86 5.91 6.80
N LEU A 44 3.59 6.34 6.93
CA LEU A 44 2.43 5.48 6.72
C LEU A 44 1.39 6.16 5.83
N THR A 45 1.02 5.52 4.72
CA THR A 45 -0.07 6.01 3.87
C THR A 45 -1.43 5.46 4.30
N GLY A 46 -2.47 6.33 4.38
CA GLY A 46 -3.84 5.93 4.68
C GLY A 46 -4.05 5.53 6.14
N ALA A 47 -3.59 6.36 7.08
CA ALA A 47 -3.62 6.10 8.51
C ALA A 47 -4.95 6.47 9.21
N THR A 48 -5.88 7.16 8.54
CA THR A 48 -7.07 7.72 9.21
C THR A 48 -8.22 6.75 9.42
N SER A 49 -8.09 5.48 9.02
CA SER A 49 -9.13 4.47 9.20
C SER A 49 -8.60 3.04 9.03
N GLY A 50 -9.38 2.06 9.53
CA GLY A 50 -9.16 0.63 9.31
C GLY A 50 -7.79 0.13 9.74
N ILE A 51 -7.11 -0.64 8.88
CA ILE A 51 -5.80 -1.24 9.16
C ILE A 51 -4.76 -0.15 9.42
N GLY A 52 -4.74 0.92 8.63
CA GLY A 52 -3.77 2.02 8.78
C GLY A 52 -3.88 2.71 10.14
N TYR A 53 -5.09 2.97 10.61
CA TYR A 53 -5.33 3.55 11.93
C TYR A 53 -4.77 2.67 13.06
N LEU A 54 -5.09 1.38 13.03
CA LEU A 54 -4.58 0.43 14.03
C LEU A 54 -3.05 0.27 13.94
N THR A 55 -2.51 0.33 12.73
CA THR A 55 -1.06 0.26 12.49
C THR A 55 -0.35 1.49 13.08
N ALA A 56 -0.87 2.70 12.83
CA ALA A 56 -0.34 3.95 13.39
C ALA A 56 -0.28 3.88 14.93
N ARG A 57 -1.40 3.55 15.56
CA ARG A 57 -1.47 3.38 17.04
C ARG A 57 -0.51 2.32 17.56
N LYS A 58 -0.38 1.20 16.84
CA LYS A 58 0.52 0.12 17.25
C LYS A 58 1.98 0.57 17.23
N PHE A 59 2.43 1.24 16.18
CA PHE A 59 3.80 1.79 16.13
C PHE A 59 4.01 2.88 17.20
N ALA A 60 3.06 3.80 17.36
CA ALA A 60 3.10 4.82 18.40
C ALA A 60 3.20 4.20 19.81
N SER A 61 2.45 3.14 20.10
CA SER A 61 2.52 2.44 21.39
C SER A 61 3.86 1.74 21.67
N HIS A 62 4.71 1.62 20.66
CA HIS A 62 6.08 1.13 20.75
C HIS A 62 7.12 2.26 20.63
N GLY A 63 6.71 3.52 20.79
CA GLY A 63 7.59 4.68 20.85
C GLY A 63 7.98 5.31 19.50
N ALA A 64 7.38 4.87 18.39
CA ALA A 64 7.68 5.40 17.07
C ALA A 64 7.10 6.80 16.86
N ASN A 65 7.86 7.68 16.20
CA ASN A 65 7.36 8.89 15.58
C ASN A 65 6.68 8.58 14.25
N LEU A 66 5.63 9.30 13.90
CA LEU A 66 4.83 9.03 12.73
C LEU A 66 4.79 10.21 11.77
N LEU A 67 4.88 9.92 10.46
CA LEU A 67 4.51 10.83 9.39
C LEU A 67 3.42 10.16 8.54
N CYS A 68 2.19 10.64 8.65
CA CYS A 68 1.01 10.04 8.05
C CYS A 68 0.65 10.75 6.73
N ILE A 69 0.55 10.02 5.63
CA ILE A 69 0.13 10.56 4.34
C ILE A 69 -1.35 10.22 4.15
N ASN A 70 -2.21 11.22 4.23
CA ASN A 70 -3.65 11.04 4.26
C ASN A 70 -4.37 12.00 3.32
N ARG A 71 -5.64 11.71 3.01
CA ARG A 71 -6.47 12.52 2.13
C ARG A 71 -7.35 13.55 2.86
N ASN A 72 -7.68 13.29 4.11
CA ASN A 72 -8.61 14.09 4.88
C ASN A 72 -7.87 14.80 6.02
N GLU A 73 -7.82 16.13 5.96
CA GLU A 73 -7.07 16.96 6.90
C GLU A 73 -7.60 16.81 8.33
N GLN A 74 -8.91 17.01 8.55
CA GLN A 74 -9.50 16.94 9.88
C GLN A 74 -9.24 15.58 10.56
N LYS A 75 -9.42 14.47 9.83
CA LYS A 75 -9.15 13.13 10.38
C LYS A 75 -7.66 12.88 10.64
N SER A 76 -6.79 13.57 9.93
CA SER A 76 -5.34 13.47 10.14
C SER A 76 -4.94 14.22 11.40
N GLU A 77 -5.48 15.42 11.59
CA GLU A 77 -5.31 16.23 12.79
C GLU A 77 -5.84 15.50 14.03
N ASP A 78 -7.06 14.95 13.94
CA ASP A 78 -7.67 14.17 15.03
C ASP A 78 -6.78 12.96 15.41
N LEU A 79 -6.27 12.23 14.40
CA LEU A 79 -5.38 11.08 14.61
C LEU A 79 -4.06 11.49 15.28
N CYS A 80 -3.43 12.56 14.82
CA CYS A 80 -2.16 13.01 15.38
C CYS A 80 -2.33 13.50 16.82
N ASN A 81 -3.38 14.30 17.09
CA ASN A 81 -3.72 14.71 18.45
C ASN A 81 -3.96 13.51 19.38
N GLU A 82 -4.68 12.50 18.92
CA GLU A 82 -4.93 11.25 19.66
C GLU A 82 -3.60 10.53 19.98
N ILE A 83 -2.73 10.36 18.97
CA ILE A 83 -1.46 9.65 19.12
C ILE A 83 -0.52 10.38 20.06
N GLU A 84 -0.39 11.69 19.94
CA GLU A 84 0.46 12.51 20.81
C GLU A 84 -0.03 12.47 22.26
N ASN A 85 -1.33 12.55 22.48
CA ASN A 85 -1.92 12.50 23.82
C ASN A 85 -1.80 11.10 24.46
N ASP A 86 -2.04 10.02 23.69
CA ASP A 86 -2.08 8.65 24.23
C ASP A 86 -0.67 8.07 24.44
N TYR A 87 0.31 8.44 23.59
CA TYR A 87 1.61 7.78 23.55
C TYR A 87 2.81 8.72 23.78
N GLY A 88 2.62 10.03 23.70
CA GLY A 88 3.70 11.02 23.92
C GLY A 88 4.78 11.00 22.82
N VAL A 89 4.46 10.54 21.63
CA VAL A 89 5.36 10.52 20.45
C VAL A 89 4.91 11.59 19.44
N SER A 90 5.82 12.04 18.56
CA SER A 90 5.46 12.97 17.49
C SER A 90 4.59 12.28 16.42
N CYS A 91 3.55 12.96 15.97
CA CYS A 91 2.72 12.54 14.86
C CYS A 91 2.43 13.72 13.92
N GLU A 92 3.02 13.67 12.74
CA GLU A 92 2.83 14.65 11.69
C GLU A 92 2.05 14.07 10.52
N TYR A 93 1.52 14.94 9.65
CA TYR A 93 0.81 14.47 8.46
C TYR A 93 1.04 15.35 7.23
N LEU A 94 0.99 14.70 6.06
CA LEU A 94 0.93 15.31 4.75
C LEU A 94 -0.43 15.02 4.13
N ILE A 95 -1.10 16.06 3.61
CA ILE A 95 -2.37 15.89 2.90
C ILE A 95 -2.10 15.65 1.43
N ALA A 96 -2.53 14.47 0.93
CA ALA A 96 -2.38 14.08 -0.45
C ALA A 96 -3.48 13.11 -0.91
N ASP A 97 -4.01 13.31 -2.09
CA ASP A 97 -4.82 12.30 -2.79
C ASP A 97 -3.90 11.45 -3.67
N LEU A 98 -3.62 10.23 -3.24
CA LEU A 98 -2.79 9.28 -3.99
C LEU A 98 -3.44 8.79 -5.30
N SER A 99 -4.58 9.34 -5.71
CA SER A 99 -5.10 9.22 -7.07
C SER A 99 -4.69 10.40 -7.98
N ASN A 100 -4.01 11.41 -7.46
CA ASN A 100 -3.52 12.58 -8.18
C ASN A 100 -2.00 12.47 -8.35
N LEU A 101 -1.51 12.51 -9.58
CA LEU A 101 -0.07 12.35 -9.87
C LEU A 101 0.76 13.49 -9.27
N GLN A 102 0.25 14.73 -9.26
CA GLN A 102 0.97 15.87 -8.69
C GLN A 102 1.15 15.71 -7.18
N ASP A 103 0.12 15.23 -6.47
CA ASP A 103 0.21 14.93 -5.04
C ASP A 103 1.22 13.81 -4.75
N ILE A 104 1.24 12.76 -5.58
CA ILE A 104 2.19 11.64 -5.44
C ILE A 104 3.63 12.15 -5.58
N LEU A 105 3.90 12.97 -6.60
CA LEU A 105 5.23 13.54 -6.86
C LEU A 105 5.65 14.48 -5.71
N ARG A 106 4.76 15.38 -5.28
CA ARG A 106 5.01 16.30 -4.17
C ARG A 106 5.34 15.53 -2.88
N VAL A 107 4.55 14.52 -2.53
CA VAL A 107 4.82 13.66 -1.36
C VAL A 107 6.20 13.01 -1.47
N ALA A 108 6.56 12.47 -2.64
CA ALA A 108 7.86 11.84 -2.81
C ALA A 108 9.02 12.85 -2.67
N GLU A 109 8.85 14.08 -3.15
CA GLU A 109 9.82 15.17 -2.97
C GLU A 109 9.95 15.57 -1.50
N GLU A 110 8.84 15.78 -0.80
CA GLU A 110 8.84 16.11 0.63
C GLU A 110 9.51 15.01 1.46
N LEU A 111 9.21 13.72 1.18
CA LEU A 111 9.84 12.60 1.87
C LEU A 111 11.35 12.50 1.57
N SER A 112 11.79 12.82 0.36
CA SER A 112 13.22 12.79 0.01
C SER A 112 14.02 13.93 0.65
N GLY A 113 13.35 15.01 1.04
CA GLY A 113 13.93 16.17 1.72
C GLY A 113 13.91 16.09 3.25
N LEU A 114 13.43 15.00 3.86
CA LEU A 114 13.41 14.85 5.31
C LEU A 114 14.83 14.79 5.88
N GLU A 115 15.05 15.51 6.98
CA GLU A 115 16.31 15.46 7.73
C GLU A 115 16.44 14.15 8.52
N MET A 116 15.33 13.62 9.03
CA MET A 116 15.30 12.33 9.74
C MET A 116 15.27 11.15 8.77
N PRO A 117 16.04 10.09 9.03
CA PRO A 117 15.97 8.88 8.23
C PRO A 117 14.61 8.20 8.35
N ILE A 118 14.11 7.66 7.24
CA ILE A 118 12.88 6.87 7.23
C ILE A 118 13.21 5.43 7.61
N ASP A 119 12.87 5.01 8.82
CA ASP A 119 13.12 3.63 9.27
C ASP A 119 12.17 2.63 8.63
N VAL A 120 10.89 3.00 8.51
CA VAL A 120 9.87 2.16 7.87
C VAL A 120 8.94 3.00 7.00
N LEU A 121 8.81 2.64 5.73
CA LEU A 121 7.84 3.21 4.80
C LEU A 121 6.73 2.18 4.53
N ILE A 122 5.48 2.50 4.91
CA ILE A 122 4.34 1.59 4.81
C ILE A 122 3.33 2.11 3.79
N HIS A 123 3.22 1.43 2.66
CA HIS A 123 2.19 1.67 1.67
C HIS A 123 0.94 0.87 2.03
N ASN A 124 0.05 1.48 2.81
CA ASN A 124 -1.20 0.89 3.26
C ASN A 124 -2.42 1.48 2.53
N ALA A 125 -2.36 2.73 2.09
CA ALA A 125 -3.46 3.36 1.37
C ALA A 125 -3.97 2.49 0.23
N GLY A 126 -5.29 2.39 0.11
CA GLY A 126 -5.90 1.57 -0.92
C GLY A 126 -7.39 1.87 -1.10
N VAL A 127 -7.89 1.58 -2.28
CA VAL A 127 -9.30 1.72 -2.64
C VAL A 127 -9.81 0.48 -3.38
N TYR A 128 -11.09 0.21 -3.22
CA TYR A 128 -11.81 -0.79 -3.99
C TYR A 128 -13.04 -0.14 -4.62
N LEU A 129 -13.17 -0.22 -5.94
CA LEU A 129 -14.27 0.40 -6.68
C LEU A 129 -15.01 -0.65 -7.49
N THR A 130 -16.34 -0.65 -7.41
CA THR A 130 -17.21 -1.54 -8.19
C THR A 130 -17.49 -1.02 -9.61
N LYS A 131 -17.27 0.28 -9.82
CA LYS A 131 -17.40 0.97 -11.12
C LYS A 131 -16.05 1.56 -11.50
N LYS A 132 -15.82 1.68 -12.82
CA LYS A 132 -14.63 2.33 -13.36
C LYS A 132 -14.66 3.82 -13.00
N GLU A 133 -13.60 4.29 -12.39
CA GLU A 133 -13.30 5.71 -12.21
C GLU A 133 -11.91 6.00 -12.78
N LEU A 134 -11.76 7.15 -13.39
CA LEU A 134 -10.45 7.64 -13.85
C LEU A 134 -9.94 8.71 -12.90
N THR A 135 -8.63 8.82 -12.81
CA THR A 135 -7.95 9.93 -12.15
C THR A 135 -8.01 11.20 -13.01
N PRO A 136 -7.65 12.37 -12.47
CA PRO A 136 -7.50 13.57 -13.29
C PRO A 136 -6.58 13.39 -14.49
N ASP A 137 -5.58 12.52 -14.38
CA ASP A 137 -4.61 12.19 -15.43
C ASP A 137 -5.12 11.12 -16.42
N GLY A 138 -6.40 10.73 -16.34
CA GLY A 138 -7.03 9.77 -17.24
C GLY A 138 -6.64 8.30 -17.01
N MET A 139 -6.03 7.97 -15.86
CA MET A 139 -5.65 6.60 -15.51
C MET A 139 -6.69 5.91 -14.64
N GLU A 140 -6.75 4.57 -14.65
CA GLU A 140 -7.69 3.82 -13.81
C GLU A 140 -7.31 3.97 -12.32
N LYS A 141 -8.27 4.46 -11.52
CA LYS A 141 -8.03 4.96 -10.16
C LYS A 141 -7.56 3.88 -9.18
N VAL A 142 -8.08 2.65 -9.28
CA VAL A 142 -7.65 1.56 -8.39
C VAL A 142 -6.21 1.18 -8.69
N PHE A 143 -5.81 1.14 -9.95
CA PHE A 143 -4.44 0.86 -10.36
C PHE A 143 -3.47 1.94 -9.86
N VAL A 144 -3.87 3.22 -9.98
CA VAL A 144 -3.03 4.33 -9.50
C VAL A 144 -2.83 4.26 -8.00
N VAL A 145 -3.91 4.19 -7.21
CA VAL A 145 -3.83 4.24 -5.74
C VAL A 145 -3.18 2.99 -5.16
N GLN A 146 -3.50 1.80 -5.70
CA GLN A 146 -3.02 0.53 -5.14
C GLN A 146 -1.58 0.19 -5.55
N TYR A 147 -1.12 0.71 -6.68
CA TYR A 147 0.18 0.32 -7.21
C TYR A 147 1.05 1.52 -7.63
N LEU A 148 0.56 2.35 -8.56
CA LEU A 148 1.42 3.35 -9.21
C LEU A 148 1.95 4.37 -8.20
N ALA A 149 1.13 4.80 -7.25
CA ALA A 149 1.54 5.73 -6.18
C ALA A 149 2.71 5.17 -5.37
N SER A 150 2.62 3.93 -4.89
CA SER A 150 3.70 3.31 -4.13
C SER A 150 4.95 3.09 -4.99
N PHE A 151 4.79 2.74 -6.26
CA PHE A 151 5.89 2.58 -7.19
C PHE A 151 6.66 3.88 -7.41
N ILE A 152 5.96 4.99 -7.69
CA ILE A 152 6.57 6.31 -7.91
C ILE A 152 7.29 6.78 -6.64
N ILE A 153 6.64 6.71 -5.48
CA ILE A 153 7.25 7.11 -4.21
C ILE A 153 8.51 6.30 -3.95
N ASN A 154 8.48 4.97 -4.09
CA ASN A 154 9.65 4.12 -3.90
C ASN A 154 10.77 4.43 -4.90
N TYR A 155 10.42 4.69 -6.17
CA TYR A 155 11.38 5.02 -7.20
C TYR A 155 12.11 6.33 -6.90
N MET A 156 11.39 7.37 -6.50
CA MET A 156 11.97 8.67 -6.16
C MET A 156 12.78 8.64 -4.87
N LEU A 157 12.39 7.82 -3.90
CA LEU A 157 13.11 7.65 -2.63
C LEU A 157 14.27 6.64 -2.70
N ALA A 158 14.47 5.99 -3.84
CA ALA A 158 15.42 4.86 -3.93
C ALA A 158 16.83 5.23 -3.47
N ASP A 159 17.35 6.39 -3.87
CA ASP A 159 18.69 6.82 -3.51
C ASP A 159 18.76 7.28 -2.04
N THR A 160 17.75 8.00 -1.56
CA THR A 160 17.63 8.40 -0.14
C THR A 160 17.61 7.16 0.77
N LEU A 161 16.76 6.16 0.46
CA LEU A 161 16.66 4.95 1.29
C LEU A 161 17.90 4.07 1.22
N LYS A 162 18.59 4.02 0.07
CA LYS A 162 19.86 3.27 -0.08
C LYS A 162 21.03 3.93 0.64
N SER A 163 20.99 5.25 0.82
CA SER A 163 22.04 5.97 1.55
C SER A 163 21.95 5.76 3.07
N GLN A 164 20.83 5.29 3.59
CA GLN A 164 20.61 4.98 4.99
C GLN A 164 21.24 3.62 5.36
N GLU A 165 21.68 3.47 6.62
CA GLU A 165 22.20 2.19 7.12
C GLU A 165 21.13 1.09 7.06
N LYS A 166 19.88 1.45 7.43
CA LYS A 166 18.73 0.54 7.44
C LYS A 166 17.47 1.28 7.05
N ALA A 167 16.70 0.69 6.17
CA ALA A 167 15.34 1.12 5.84
C ALA A 167 14.48 -0.11 5.53
N ARG A 168 13.19 -0.04 5.78
CA ARG A 168 12.24 -1.11 5.44
C ARG A 168 11.05 -0.55 4.69
N ILE A 169 10.75 -1.10 3.53
CA ILE A 169 9.52 -0.81 2.77
C ILE A 169 8.53 -1.94 3.00
N ILE A 170 7.30 -1.60 3.38
CA ILE A 170 6.20 -2.55 3.59
C ILE A 170 5.07 -2.19 2.63
N LEU A 171 4.66 -3.14 1.80
CA LEU A 171 3.50 -3.02 0.92
C LEU A 171 2.35 -3.85 1.50
N VAL A 172 1.25 -3.20 1.90
CA VAL A 172 0.04 -3.89 2.36
C VAL A 172 -0.68 -4.46 1.14
N ASN A 173 -0.38 -5.72 0.85
CA ASN A 173 -0.99 -6.45 -0.26
C ASN A 173 -2.25 -7.22 0.19
N SER A 174 -2.83 -8.03 -0.66
CA SER A 174 -4.07 -8.78 -0.41
C SER A 174 -4.10 -10.08 -1.21
N GLU A 175 -4.68 -11.13 -0.64
CA GLU A 175 -5.07 -12.35 -1.39
C GLU A 175 -5.97 -12.02 -2.61
N GLY A 176 -6.49 -10.80 -2.67
CA GLY A 176 -7.23 -10.27 -3.84
C GLY A 176 -6.45 -10.33 -5.15
N TYR A 177 -5.10 -10.42 -5.13
CA TYR A 177 -4.30 -10.63 -6.35
C TYR A 177 -4.74 -11.88 -7.12
N ARG A 178 -5.29 -12.88 -6.45
CA ARG A 178 -5.79 -14.12 -7.06
C ARG A 178 -6.96 -13.90 -8.02
N PHE A 179 -7.70 -12.78 -7.90
CA PHE A 179 -8.74 -12.40 -8.87
C PHE A 179 -8.18 -11.93 -10.22
N ALA A 180 -6.87 -11.73 -10.32
CA ALA A 180 -6.15 -11.48 -11.57
C ALA A 180 -5.50 -12.76 -12.14
N ALA A 181 -6.16 -13.90 -12.03
CA ALA A 181 -5.68 -15.22 -12.49
C ALA A 181 -5.14 -15.24 -13.93
N TRP A 182 -5.57 -14.28 -14.75
CA TRP A 182 -5.14 -14.11 -16.14
C TRP A 182 -3.97 -13.13 -16.30
N GLY A 183 -3.40 -12.66 -15.18
CA GLY A 183 -2.32 -11.68 -15.14
C GLY A 183 -2.76 -10.26 -15.50
N LEU A 184 -1.78 -9.37 -15.48
CA LEU A 184 -1.92 -8.00 -15.93
C LEU A 184 -2.16 -7.94 -17.43
N LYS A 185 -3.06 -7.07 -17.85
CA LYS A 185 -3.30 -6.72 -19.26
C LYS A 185 -2.62 -5.41 -19.56
N LEU A 186 -1.32 -5.47 -19.85
CA LEU A 186 -0.47 -4.29 -20.07
C LEU A 186 -0.94 -3.42 -21.25
N ASP A 187 -1.64 -4.02 -22.22
CA ASP A 187 -2.23 -3.37 -23.37
C ASP A 187 -3.61 -2.73 -23.09
N ASP A 188 -4.12 -2.84 -21.85
CA ASP A 188 -5.44 -2.31 -21.45
C ASP A 188 -5.50 -2.06 -19.92
N LEU A 189 -4.55 -1.32 -19.39
CA LEU A 189 -4.51 -0.98 -17.95
C LEU A 189 -5.71 -0.13 -17.53
N ASN A 190 -6.18 0.73 -18.42
CA ASN A 190 -7.32 1.63 -18.18
C ASN A 190 -8.69 1.01 -18.45
N TRP A 191 -8.77 -0.29 -18.78
CA TRP A 191 -10.05 -0.97 -19.05
C TRP A 191 -10.86 -0.30 -20.18
N GLU A 192 -10.22 0.03 -21.27
CA GLU A 192 -10.86 0.65 -22.45
C GLU A 192 -11.42 -0.38 -23.42
N LYS A 193 -10.74 -1.54 -23.53
CA LYS A 193 -11.06 -2.60 -24.50
C LYS A 193 -11.94 -3.71 -23.91
N ARG A 194 -12.12 -3.74 -22.60
CA ARG A 194 -12.85 -4.81 -21.90
C ARG A 194 -13.81 -4.25 -20.86
N ARG A 195 -14.84 -5.02 -20.53
CA ARG A 195 -15.78 -4.65 -19.47
C ARG A 195 -15.06 -4.55 -18.12
N TYR A 196 -15.28 -3.45 -17.42
CA TYR A 196 -14.73 -3.23 -16.08
C TYR A 196 -15.26 -4.26 -15.08
N SER A 197 -14.40 -4.67 -14.17
CA SER A 197 -14.72 -5.53 -13.03
C SER A 197 -13.86 -5.10 -11.84
N GLY A 198 -14.48 -4.62 -10.77
CA GLY A 198 -13.78 -4.16 -9.58
C GLY A 198 -12.85 -5.22 -8.99
N LEU A 199 -13.29 -6.49 -8.89
CA LEU A 199 -12.45 -7.59 -8.41
C LEU A 199 -11.22 -7.83 -9.28
N LYS A 200 -11.38 -7.79 -10.61
CA LYS A 200 -10.25 -7.98 -11.54
C LYS A 200 -9.33 -6.78 -11.57
N SER A 201 -9.87 -5.55 -11.48
CA SER A 201 -9.06 -4.33 -11.39
C SER A 201 -8.23 -4.33 -10.11
N TYR A 202 -8.86 -4.54 -8.97
CA TYR A 202 -8.18 -4.66 -7.69
C TYR A 202 -7.12 -5.77 -7.68
N GLY A 203 -7.48 -6.96 -8.16
CA GLY A 203 -6.55 -8.08 -8.27
C GLY A 203 -5.35 -7.78 -9.18
N SER A 204 -5.59 -7.10 -10.31
CA SER A 204 -4.52 -6.67 -11.24
C SER A 204 -3.57 -5.67 -10.57
N ALA A 205 -4.09 -4.68 -9.86
CA ALA A 205 -3.29 -3.71 -9.14
C ALA A 205 -2.46 -4.35 -8.01
N LYS A 206 -3.04 -5.28 -7.24
CA LYS A 206 -2.33 -6.04 -6.21
C LYS A 206 -1.28 -7.00 -6.79
N THR A 207 -1.51 -7.54 -7.98
CA THR A 207 -0.49 -8.32 -8.72
C THR A 207 0.66 -7.43 -9.17
N ALA A 208 0.37 -6.22 -9.70
CA ALA A 208 1.40 -5.25 -10.06
C ALA A 208 2.27 -4.86 -8.85
N GLN A 209 1.63 -4.64 -7.70
CA GLN A 209 2.33 -4.34 -6.45
C GLN A 209 3.27 -5.48 -6.02
N LEU A 210 2.87 -6.75 -6.14
CA LEU A 210 3.73 -7.91 -5.85
C LEU A 210 4.92 -8.01 -6.80
N LEU A 211 4.73 -7.67 -8.08
CA LEU A 211 5.78 -7.74 -9.09
C LEU A 211 6.81 -6.61 -8.99
N SER A 212 6.52 -5.57 -8.23
CA SER A 212 7.41 -4.41 -8.01
C SER A 212 8.24 -4.49 -6.73
N MET A 213 8.16 -5.60 -6.00
CA MET A 213 8.88 -5.84 -4.75
C MET A 213 10.30 -6.33 -4.99
#